data_f8e572ff240dad920d626609c9b5ea43
#
_entry.id   f8e572ff240dad920d626609c9b5ea43
#
_cell.length_a   1.000
_cell.length_b   1.000
_cell.length_c   1.000
_cell.angle_alpha   90.00
_cell.angle_beta   90.00
_cell.angle_gamma   90.00
#
_symmetry.space_group_name_H-M   'P 1'
#
loop_
_entity.id
_entity.type
_entity.pdbx_description
1 polymer ?
#
loop_
_entity_poly.entity_id
_entity_poly.type
_entity_poly.pdbx_seq_one_letter_code
_entity_poly.pdbx_strand_id
1 'polypeptide(L)'
;LGDVYKRQVFALLNDNKEILSQYSADETAEAQAEIEALKEKGLLFCAPQTSVGENYEAGIVKSLCLHLSHDCNLRCRYCFANQGDYHGKRENMPLNVALKAVDMLIAKSGAVKNLEMDFFGGEPLMNFDVLRQTVSYAKEQAQKAGKIFKFTCTTNGLLLDREKSDFLNEEMDNVVLSLDGRREVNDFARPCPNGRGSFDLIV
;
A
#
# COMPACT_ATOMS: atom_id res chain seq x y z
N LEU A 1 21.46 -8.39 -8.35
CA LEU A 1 22.11 -9.12 -7.22
C LEU A 1 21.08 -9.52 -6.15
N GLY A 2 20.13 -8.62 -5.75
CA GLY A 2 19.18 -8.93 -4.67
C GLY A 2 18.19 -10.07 -4.94
N ASP A 3 17.79 -10.30 -6.18
CA ASP A 3 16.77 -11.32 -6.49
C ASP A 3 17.35 -12.73 -6.58
N VAL A 4 18.60 -12.87 -7.02
CA VAL A 4 19.33 -14.15 -7.05
C VAL A 4 19.55 -14.64 -5.62
N TYR A 5 20.02 -13.76 -4.74
CA TYR A 5 20.28 -14.06 -3.34
C TYR A 5 19.01 -14.49 -2.58
N LYS A 6 17.91 -13.76 -2.73
CA LYS A 6 16.62 -14.15 -2.12
C LYS A 6 16.15 -15.53 -2.57
N ARG A 7 16.39 -15.90 -3.81
CA ARG A 7 16.02 -17.20 -4.36
C ARG A 7 16.83 -18.33 -3.78
N GLN A 8 18.15 -18.11 -3.54
CA GLN A 8 19.03 -19.08 -2.86
C GLN A 8 18.58 -19.30 -1.41
N VAL A 9 18.36 -18.23 -0.65
CA VAL A 9 17.89 -18.31 0.74
C VAL A 9 16.55 -19.05 0.81
N PHE A 10 15.60 -18.74 -0.07
CA PHE A 10 14.32 -19.46 -0.13
C PHE A 10 14.51 -20.95 -0.43
N ALA A 11 15.40 -21.29 -1.36
CA ALA A 11 15.67 -22.67 -1.73
C ALA A 11 16.31 -23.46 -0.59
N LEU A 12 17.25 -22.85 0.15
CA LEU A 12 17.87 -23.46 1.34
C LEU A 12 16.86 -23.69 2.47
N LEU A 13 16.00 -22.71 2.74
CA LEU A 13 14.98 -22.82 3.79
C LEU A 13 13.92 -23.88 3.50
N ASN A 14 13.67 -24.20 2.23
CA ASN A 14 12.66 -25.16 1.80
C ASN A 14 13.26 -26.48 1.25
N ASP A 15 14.57 -26.72 1.40
CA ASP A 15 15.30 -27.88 0.86
C ASP A 15 15.00 -28.14 -0.63
N ASN A 16 14.93 -27.09 -1.43
CA ASN A 16 14.60 -27.17 -2.85
C ASN A 16 15.85 -27.48 -3.68
N LYS A 17 16.13 -28.77 -3.87
CA LYS A 17 17.31 -29.28 -4.57
C LYS A 17 17.39 -28.86 -6.03
N GLU A 18 16.26 -28.71 -6.72
CA GLU A 18 16.21 -28.27 -8.12
C GLU A 18 16.72 -26.84 -8.27
N ILE A 19 16.31 -25.94 -7.39
CA ILE A 19 16.79 -24.56 -7.40
C ILE A 19 18.26 -24.51 -6.93
N LEU A 20 18.62 -25.26 -5.89
CA LEU A 20 19.98 -25.26 -5.36
C LEU A 20 21.03 -25.81 -6.36
N SER A 21 20.64 -26.75 -7.23
CA SER A 21 21.53 -27.26 -8.29
C SER A 21 21.94 -26.23 -9.34
N GLN A 22 21.30 -25.05 -9.35
CA GLN A 22 21.64 -23.93 -10.25
C GLN A 22 22.78 -23.05 -9.72
N TYR A 23 23.25 -23.29 -8.48
CA TYR A 23 24.29 -22.53 -7.80
C TYR A 23 25.51 -23.40 -7.51
N SER A 24 26.68 -22.75 -7.43
CA SER A 24 27.91 -23.43 -7.04
C SER A 24 27.87 -23.84 -5.55
N ALA A 25 28.77 -24.78 -5.18
CA ALA A 25 28.88 -25.20 -3.79
C ALA A 25 29.31 -24.04 -2.87
N ASP A 26 30.19 -23.16 -3.35
CA ASP A 26 30.67 -22.00 -2.58
C ASP A 26 29.56 -20.99 -2.34
N GLU A 27 28.77 -20.63 -3.37
CA GLU A 27 27.63 -19.74 -3.24
C GLU A 27 26.56 -20.30 -2.27
N THR A 28 26.35 -21.61 -2.32
CA THR A 28 25.40 -22.28 -1.42
C THR A 28 25.91 -22.28 0.02
N ALA A 29 27.21 -22.51 0.23
CA ALA A 29 27.82 -22.49 1.55
C ALA A 29 27.83 -21.09 2.17
N GLU A 30 28.08 -20.04 1.38
CA GLU A 30 28.02 -18.64 1.82
C GLU A 30 26.61 -18.26 2.30
N ALA A 31 25.59 -18.57 1.49
CA ALA A 31 24.19 -18.32 1.85
C ALA A 31 23.77 -19.11 3.11
N GLN A 32 24.25 -20.33 3.28
CA GLN A 32 23.98 -21.13 4.48
C GLN A 32 24.63 -20.55 5.72
N ALA A 33 25.89 -20.10 5.62
CA ALA A 33 26.60 -19.46 6.72
C ALA A 33 25.87 -18.17 7.19
N GLU A 34 25.33 -17.40 6.26
CA GLU A 34 24.55 -16.21 6.62
C GLU A 34 23.22 -16.54 7.29
N ILE A 35 22.51 -17.59 6.83
CA ILE A 35 21.31 -18.08 7.51
C ILE A 35 21.61 -18.48 8.97
N GLU A 36 22.71 -19.20 9.20
CA GLU A 36 23.09 -19.60 10.56
C GLU A 36 23.47 -18.38 11.42
N ALA A 37 24.20 -17.40 10.87
CA ALA A 37 24.52 -16.16 11.58
C ALA A 37 23.26 -15.34 11.94
N LEU A 38 22.23 -15.34 11.08
CA LEU A 38 20.96 -14.70 11.37
C LEU A 38 20.15 -15.44 12.44
N LYS A 39 20.20 -16.79 12.46
CA LYS A 39 19.61 -17.60 13.53
C LYS A 39 20.27 -17.33 14.88
N GLU A 40 21.60 -17.32 14.92
CA GLU A 40 22.36 -17.05 16.16
C GLU A 40 22.04 -15.66 16.73
N LYS A 41 21.82 -14.66 15.86
CA LYS A 41 21.39 -13.32 16.24
C LYS A 41 19.91 -13.23 16.65
N GLY A 42 19.15 -14.30 16.56
CA GLY A 42 17.71 -14.31 16.82
C GLY A 42 16.89 -13.47 15.82
N LEU A 43 17.42 -13.25 14.61
CA LEU A 43 16.76 -12.50 13.55
C LEU A 43 15.98 -13.41 12.58
N LEU A 44 16.26 -14.71 12.64
CA LEU A 44 15.57 -15.72 11.82
C LEU A 44 15.07 -16.85 12.75
N PHE A 45 13.83 -17.31 12.51
CA PHE A 45 13.16 -18.34 13.33
C PHE A 45 13.09 -18.00 14.83
N CYS A 46 13.12 -16.71 15.18
CA CYS A 46 12.84 -16.30 16.55
C CYS A 46 11.47 -16.84 16.98
N ALA A 47 11.36 -17.23 18.25
CA ALA A 47 10.06 -17.58 18.81
C ALA A 47 9.08 -16.43 18.56
N PRO A 48 7.83 -16.70 18.15
CA PRO A 48 6.85 -15.64 17.99
C PRO A 48 6.80 -14.86 19.30
N GLN A 49 7.00 -13.54 19.22
CA GLN A 49 6.77 -12.68 20.38
C GLN A 49 5.28 -12.74 20.71
N THR A 50 4.92 -13.67 21.60
CA THR A 50 3.54 -13.86 22.08
C THR A 50 3.11 -12.77 23.07
N SER A 51 4.03 -11.94 23.53
CA SER A 51 3.72 -10.72 24.22
C SER A 51 3.55 -9.57 23.22
N VAL A 52 2.39 -9.48 22.59
CA VAL A 52 1.82 -8.16 22.31
C VAL A 52 1.80 -7.52 23.69
N GLY A 53 2.67 -6.52 23.90
CA GLY A 53 2.92 -6.01 25.25
C GLY A 53 1.62 -5.70 25.96
N GLU A 54 1.58 -5.95 27.26
CA GLU A 54 0.45 -5.65 28.17
C GLU A 54 0.00 -4.17 28.10
N ASN A 55 0.68 -3.33 27.32
CA ASN A 55 0.40 -1.92 27.05
C ASN A 55 -0.31 -1.66 25.72
N TYR A 56 -0.87 -2.66 25.04
CA TYR A 56 -1.75 -2.42 23.91
C TYR A 56 -3.08 -1.89 24.48
N GLU A 57 -3.25 -0.56 24.54
CA GLU A 57 -4.55 0.04 24.82
C GLU A 57 -5.49 -0.37 23.70
N ALA A 58 -6.21 -1.48 23.93
CA ALA A 58 -7.17 -2.02 22.99
C ALA A 58 -8.20 -0.94 22.65
N GLY A 59 -8.24 -0.52 21.39
CA GLY A 59 -9.22 0.42 20.89
C GLY A 59 -8.70 1.79 20.46
N ILE A 60 -7.40 2.11 20.58
CA ILE A 60 -6.86 3.33 19.98
C ILE A 60 -6.61 3.09 18.49
N VAL A 61 -7.21 3.93 17.65
CA VAL A 61 -7.03 3.93 16.19
C VAL A 61 -6.19 5.16 15.82
N LYS A 62 -5.04 4.94 15.19
CA LYS A 62 -4.12 5.98 14.76
C LYS A 62 -4.23 6.29 13.26
N SER A 63 -4.58 5.29 12.46
CA SER A 63 -4.61 5.39 11.01
C SER A 63 -5.81 4.68 10.40
N LEU A 64 -6.25 5.16 9.23
CA LEU A 64 -7.28 4.53 8.41
C LEU A 64 -6.83 4.50 6.95
N CYS A 65 -7.15 3.42 6.27
CA CYS A 65 -7.10 3.34 4.83
C CYS A 65 -8.53 3.38 4.28
N LEU A 66 -8.85 4.42 3.51
CA LEU A 66 -10.16 4.60 2.88
C LEU A 66 -10.12 4.09 1.44
N HIS A 67 -10.83 3.03 1.15
CA HIS A 67 -11.05 2.55 -0.20
C HIS A 67 -12.13 3.39 -0.87
N LEU A 68 -11.73 4.52 -1.49
CA LEU A 68 -12.65 5.48 -2.07
C LEU A 68 -13.42 4.95 -3.27
N SER A 69 -12.84 3.99 -3.99
CA SER A 69 -13.48 3.35 -5.13
C SER A 69 -13.22 1.85 -5.13
N HIS A 70 -14.26 1.06 -5.22
CA HIS A 70 -14.23 -0.35 -5.55
C HIS A 70 -14.36 -0.54 -7.08
N ASP A 71 -13.67 0.30 -7.84
CA ASP A 71 -13.46 0.18 -9.28
C ASP A 71 -12.08 0.72 -9.66
N CYS A 72 -11.57 0.33 -10.83
CA CYS A 72 -10.29 0.76 -11.33
C CYS A 72 -10.33 0.90 -12.84
N ASN A 73 -9.63 1.89 -13.38
CA ASN A 73 -9.44 2.12 -14.80
C ASN A 73 -8.26 1.35 -15.41
N LEU A 74 -7.57 0.51 -14.61
CA LEU A 74 -6.57 -0.46 -15.07
C LEU A 74 -7.01 -1.91 -14.78
N ARG A 75 -6.29 -2.87 -15.40
CA ARG A 75 -6.51 -4.32 -15.22
C ARG A 75 -5.19 -5.01 -14.92
N CYS A 76 -4.51 -4.56 -13.86
CA CYS A 76 -3.21 -5.09 -13.44
C CYS A 76 -3.27 -6.60 -13.22
N ARG A 77 -2.30 -7.34 -13.77
CA ARG A 77 -2.26 -8.81 -13.73
C ARG A 77 -2.04 -9.38 -12.32
N TYR A 78 -1.37 -8.62 -11.47
CA TYR A 78 -1.07 -8.98 -10.08
C TYR A 78 -2.00 -8.31 -9.06
N CYS A 79 -3.13 -7.73 -9.49
CA CYS A 79 -4.00 -6.95 -8.62
C CYS A 79 -4.61 -7.81 -7.51
N PHE A 80 -4.22 -7.58 -6.27
CA PHE A 80 -4.80 -8.25 -5.10
C PHE A 80 -6.26 -7.88 -4.86
N ALA A 81 -6.67 -6.70 -5.37
CA ALA A 81 -8.03 -6.17 -5.23
C ALA A 81 -8.97 -6.64 -6.35
N ASN A 82 -8.62 -7.70 -7.08
CA ASN A 82 -9.40 -8.21 -8.20
C ASN A 82 -9.80 -7.09 -9.19
N GLN A 83 -8.81 -6.35 -9.69
CA GLN A 83 -9.01 -5.22 -10.60
C GLN A 83 -9.88 -4.09 -10.02
N GLY A 84 -9.87 -3.95 -8.72
CA GLY A 84 -10.48 -2.88 -7.97
C GLY A 84 -11.80 -3.20 -7.28
N ASP A 85 -12.51 -4.30 -7.64
CA ASP A 85 -13.82 -4.62 -7.08
C ASP A 85 -13.78 -5.43 -5.78
N TYR A 86 -12.61 -5.90 -5.36
CA TYR A 86 -12.43 -6.69 -4.12
C TYR A 86 -13.38 -7.90 -4.03
N HIS A 87 -13.70 -8.53 -5.16
CA HIS A 87 -14.68 -9.60 -5.30
C HIS A 87 -16.12 -9.19 -4.93
N GLY A 88 -16.42 -7.89 -4.94
CA GLY A 88 -17.72 -7.33 -4.63
C GLY A 88 -18.34 -6.55 -5.80
N LYS A 89 -19.18 -5.60 -5.45
CA LYS A 89 -19.77 -4.67 -6.43
C LYS A 89 -18.81 -3.53 -6.73
N ARG A 90 -18.78 -3.10 -8.00
CA ARG A 90 -18.10 -1.88 -8.40
C ARG A 90 -18.92 -0.68 -7.96
N GLU A 91 -18.41 0.06 -7.00
CA GLU A 91 -19.08 1.22 -6.44
C GLU A 91 -18.06 2.19 -5.82
N ASN A 92 -18.45 3.44 -5.72
CA ASN A 92 -17.67 4.47 -5.06
C ASN A 92 -18.16 4.67 -3.62
N MET A 93 -17.24 4.96 -2.71
CA MET A 93 -17.57 5.31 -1.34
C MET A 93 -18.45 6.57 -1.31
N PRO A 94 -19.63 6.54 -0.70
CA PRO A 94 -20.44 7.74 -0.51
C PRO A 94 -19.74 8.73 0.45
N LEU A 95 -19.89 10.02 0.22
CA LEU A 95 -19.28 11.07 1.04
C LEU A 95 -19.59 10.90 2.54
N ASN A 96 -20.84 10.64 2.87
CA ASN A 96 -21.25 10.48 4.28
C ASN A 96 -20.54 9.32 4.99
N VAL A 97 -20.09 8.30 4.27
CA VAL A 97 -19.28 7.19 4.83
C VAL A 97 -17.87 7.68 5.12
N ALA A 98 -17.25 8.39 4.18
CA ALA A 98 -15.92 8.95 4.36
C ALA A 98 -15.87 9.95 5.54
N LEU A 99 -16.87 10.83 5.66
CA LEU A 99 -16.94 11.79 6.78
C LEU A 99 -17.12 11.07 8.14
N LYS A 100 -17.95 10.05 8.21
CA LYS A 100 -18.08 9.23 9.42
C LYS A 100 -16.79 8.49 9.79
N ALA A 101 -15.99 8.09 8.81
CA ALA A 101 -14.69 7.48 9.06
C ALA A 101 -13.71 8.48 9.67
N VAL A 102 -13.73 9.75 9.24
CA VAL A 102 -12.97 10.84 9.88
C VAL A 102 -13.38 11.01 11.33
N ASP A 103 -14.69 11.13 11.60
CA ASP A 103 -15.22 11.30 12.95
C ASP A 103 -14.84 10.12 13.86
N MET A 104 -14.94 8.90 13.34
CA MET A 104 -14.58 7.68 14.05
C MET A 104 -13.08 7.67 14.39
N LEU A 105 -12.21 8.03 13.43
CA LEU A 105 -10.77 8.07 13.66
C LEU A 105 -10.43 9.09 14.77
N ILE A 106 -10.98 10.28 14.72
CA ILE A 106 -10.80 11.30 15.76
C ILE A 106 -11.29 10.78 17.13
N ALA A 107 -12.50 10.24 17.17
CA ALA A 107 -13.10 9.74 18.41
C ALA A 107 -12.33 8.58 19.04
N LYS A 108 -11.74 7.71 18.20
CA LYS A 108 -10.98 6.52 18.64
C LYS A 108 -9.49 6.76 18.80
N SER A 109 -8.98 7.95 18.51
CA SER A 109 -7.54 8.23 18.58
C SER A 109 -7.01 8.51 20.00
N GLY A 110 -7.87 8.64 21.00
CA GLY A 110 -7.43 8.94 22.36
C GLY A 110 -6.51 10.16 22.43
N ALA A 111 -5.36 10.02 23.10
CA ALA A 111 -4.34 11.08 23.23
C ALA A 111 -3.43 11.23 21.98
N VAL A 112 -3.54 10.36 20.97
CA VAL A 112 -2.70 10.44 19.77
C VAL A 112 -3.00 11.74 19.02
N LYS A 113 -1.96 12.55 18.79
CA LYS A 113 -2.09 13.85 18.13
C LYS A 113 -2.04 13.74 16.60
N ASN A 114 -1.12 12.92 16.08
CA ASN A 114 -0.90 12.75 14.65
C ASN A 114 -1.67 11.54 14.16
N LEU A 115 -2.62 11.77 13.25
CA LEU A 115 -3.47 10.76 12.64
C LEU A 115 -3.09 10.60 11.18
N GLU A 116 -3.21 9.39 10.65
CA GLU A 116 -2.85 9.06 9.27
C GLU A 116 -4.09 8.61 8.52
N MET A 117 -4.24 9.09 7.30
CA MET A 117 -5.33 8.68 6.42
C MET A 117 -4.81 8.41 5.02
N ASP A 118 -4.96 7.17 4.57
CA ASP A 118 -4.56 6.74 3.24
C ASP A 118 -5.78 6.66 2.33
N PHE A 119 -5.73 7.36 1.21
CA PHE A 119 -6.70 7.25 0.13
C PHE A 119 -6.24 6.17 -0.85
N PHE A 120 -7.04 5.12 -0.94
CA PHE A 120 -6.74 3.90 -1.66
C PHE A 120 -7.98 3.35 -2.37
N GLY A 121 -7.93 2.07 -2.76
CA GLY A 121 -9.02 1.31 -3.36
C GLY A 121 -8.59 0.64 -4.66
N GLY A 122 -9.46 0.59 -5.65
CA GLY A 122 -9.08 0.26 -7.01
C GLY A 122 -8.28 1.42 -7.62
N GLU A 123 -8.95 2.55 -7.84
CA GLU A 123 -8.30 3.83 -8.17
C GLU A 123 -9.01 4.98 -7.42
N PRO A 124 -8.38 5.59 -6.42
CA PRO A 124 -9.03 6.62 -5.60
C PRO A 124 -9.42 7.88 -6.38
N LEU A 125 -8.69 8.23 -7.44
CA LEU A 125 -9.01 9.41 -8.26
C LEU A 125 -10.29 9.25 -9.09
N MET A 126 -10.87 8.03 -9.18
CA MET A 126 -12.21 7.84 -9.73
C MET A 126 -13.31 8.44 -8.84
N ASN A 127 -12.98 8.71 -7.57
CA ASN A 127 -13.87 9.34 -6.60
C ASN A 127 -13.25 10.62 -6.02
N PHE A 128 -12.63 11.42 -6.88
CA PHE A 128 -11.85 12.60 -6.50
C PHE A 128 -12.65 13.64 -5.72
N ASP A 129 -13.92 13.85 -6.04
CA ASP A 129 -14.76 14.79 -5.30
C ASP A 129 -14.95 14.41 -3.84
N VAL A 130 -15.11 13.12 -3.55
CA VAL A 130 -15.19 12.61 -2.18
C VAL A 130 -13.84 12.73 -1.49
N LEU A 131 -12.72 12.42 -2.16
CA LEU A 131 -11.38 12.63 -1.64
C LEU A 131 -11.18 14.07 -1.18
N ARG A 132 -11.43 15.03 -2.06
CA ARG A 132 -11.26 16.47 -1.80
C ARG A 132 -12.10 16.95 -0.61
N GLN A 133 -13.38 16.58 -0.59
CA GLN A 133 -14.28 16.95 0.50
C GLN A 133 -13.88 16.29 1.83
N THR A 134 -13.39 15.06 1.79
CA THR A 134 -12.91 14.35 2.99
C THR A 134 -11.68 15.02 3.58
N VAL A 135 -10.71 15.42 2.75
CA VAL A 135 -9.51 16.15 3.21
C VAL A 135 -9.91 17.47 3.87
N SER A 136 -10.75 18.27 3.22
CA SER A 136 -11.24 19.54 3.77
C SER A 136 -11.93 19.35 5.11
N TYR A 137 -12.83 18.39 5.21
CA TYR A 137 -13.55 18.06 6.43
C TYR A 137 -12.61 17.56 7.55
N ALA A 138 -11.67 16.67 7.21
CA ALA A 138 -10.72 16.12 8.16
C ALA A 138 -9.85 17.24 8.77
N LYS A 139 -9.37 18.19 7.97
CA LYS A 139 -8.59 19.35 8.44
C LYS A 139 -9.44 20.22 9.40
N GLU A 140 -10.69 20.48 9.06
CA GLU A 140 -11.60 21.27 9.91
C GLU A 140 -11.86 20.57 11.27
N GLN A 141 -12.18 19.29 11.25
CA GLN A 141 -12.46 18.53 12.48
C GLN A 141 -11.19 18.33 13.32
N ALA A 142 -10.04 18.14 12.67
CA ALA A 142 -8.74 18.03 13.35
C ALA A 142 -8.40 19.29 14.13
N GLN A 143 -8.63 20.47 13.55
CA GLN A 143 -8.42 21.74 14.23
C GLN A 143 -9.26 21.84 15.53
N LYS A 144 -10.53 21.45 15.45
CA LYS A 144 -11.45 21.46 16.62
C LYS A 144 -11.02 20.47 17.70
N ALA A 145 -10.47 19.32 17.28
CA ALA A 145 -10.06 18.24 18.19
C ALA A 145 -8.60 18.33 18.66
N GLY A 146 -7.83 19.33 18.23
CA GLY A 146 -6.39 19.45 18.54
C GLY A 146 -5.55 18.33 17.93
N LYS A 147 -5.96 17.79 16.77
CA LYS A 147 -5.30 16.73 16.03
C LYS A 147 -4.62 17.28 14.78
N ILE A 148 -3.77 16.46 14.17
CA ILE A 148 -3.10 16.74 12.90
C ILE A 148 -3.27 15.50 12.02
N PHE A 149 -3.84 15.66 10.83
CA PHE A 149 -3.88 14.59 9.83
C PHE A 149 -2.64 14.63 8.94
N LYS A 150 -2.19 13.44 8.58
CA LYS A 150 -1.23 13.15 7.53
C LYS A 150 -1.93 12.35 6.45
N PHE A 151 -1.92 12.87 5.23
CA PHE A 151 -2.63 12.27 4.11
C PHE A 151 -1.67 11.60 3.14
N THR A 152 -2.01 10.38 2.75
CA THR A 152 -1.35 9.64 1.67
C THR A 152 -2.38 9.34 0.57
N CYS A 153 -1.98 9.42 -0.69
CA CYS A 153 -2.79 8.95 -1.80
C CYS A 153 -1.97 8.01 -2.68
N THR A 154 -2.49 6.80 -2.91
CA THR A 154 -1.88 5.83 -3.83
C THR A 154 -2.70 5.77 -5.11
N THR A 155 -2.12 6.19 -6.22
CA THR A 155 -2.79 6.24 -7.52
C THR A 155 -1.99 5.53 -8.62
N ASN A 156 -2.68 5.05 -9.63
CA ASN A 156 -2.05 4.53 -10.85
C ASN A 156 -1.66 5.64 -11.84
N GLY A 157 -2.01 6.89 -11.57
CA GLY A 157 -1.63 8.06 -12.34
C GLY A 157 -2.46 8.33 -13.60
N LEU A 158 -3.30 7.41 -14.04
CA LEU A 158 -4.00 7.52 -15.33
C LEU A 158 -5.02 8.69 -15.37
N LEU A 159 -5.53 9.10 -14.23
CA LEU A 159 -6.50 10.19 -14.08
C LEU A 159 -5.86 11.50 -13.62
N LEU A 160 -4.54 11.55 -13.51
CA LEU A 160 -3.84 12.79 -13.17
C LEU A 160 -4.01 13.80 -14.30
N ASP A 161 -4.52 14.94 -13.95
CA ASP A 161 -4.56 16.17 -14.73
C ASP A 161 -3.97 17.29 -13.87
N ARG A 162 -3.98 18.51 -14.37
CA ARG A 162 -3.41 19.64 -13.64
C ARG A 162 -4.14 19.91 -12.33
N GLU A 163 -5.48 19.87 -12.32
CA GLU A 163 -6.29 20.13 -11.12
C GLU A 163 -5.96 19.11 -10.01
N LYS A 164 -5.95 17.82 -10.35
CA LYS A 164 -5.67 16.75 -9.38
C LYS A 164 -4.21 16.77 -8.93
N SER A 165 -3.28 17.04 -9.83
CA SER A 165 -1.86 17.16 -9.48
C SER A 165 -1.59 18.32 -8.54
N ASP A 166 -2.16 19.49 -8.81
CA ASP A 166 -2.03 20.67 -7.94
C ASP A 166 -2.63 20.37 -6.56
N PHE A 167 -3.82 19.77 -6.51
CA PHE A 167 -4.46 19.36 -5.25
C PHE A 167 -3.63 18.36 -4.46
N LEU A 168 -3.11 17.30 -5.12
CA LEU A 168 -2.31 16.31 -4.43
C LEU A 168 -1.00 16.89 -3.90
N ASN A 169 -0.36 17.80 -4.64
CA ASN A 169 0.85 18.49 -4.19
C ASN A 169 0.59 19.42 -2.99
N GLU A 170 -0.57 20.05 -2.92
CA GLU A 170 -0.91 20.98 -1.84
C GLU A 170 -1.39 20.25 -0.57
N GLU A 171 -2.17 19.18 -0.75
CA GLU A 171 -2.96 18.60 0.33
C GLU A 171 -2.38 17.31 0.90
N MET A 172 -1.57 16.55 0.13
CA MET A 172 -1.03 15.27 0.56
C MET A 172 0.38 15.42 1.15
N ASP A 173 0.64 14.72 2.24
CA ASP A 173 1.99 14.57 2.79
C ASP A 173 2.81 13.56 1.99
N ASN A 174 2.14 12.61 1.35
CA ASN A 174 2.77 11.60 0.51
C ASN A 174 1.87 11.20 -0.65
N VAL A 175 2.46 11.05 -1.84
CA VAL A 175 1.78 10.51 -3.02
C VAL A 175 2.57 9.34 -3.56
N VAL A 176 1.92 8.19 -3.67
CA VAL A 176 2.48 6.98 -4.25
C VAL A 176 1.96 6.82 -5.67
N LEU A 177 2.84 7.01 -6.66
CA LEU A 177 2.54 6.74 -8.06
C LEU A 177 2.96 5.30 -8.40
N SER A 178 1.99 4.50 -8.77
CA SER A 178 2.21 3.10 -9.13
C SER A 178 2.69 2.97 -10.57
N LEU A 179 4.00 2.74 -10.75
CA LEU A 179 4.64 2.55 -12.06
C LEU A 179 5.65 1.40 -11.96
N ASP A 180 5.57 0.43 -12.87
CA ASP A 180 6.39 -0.79 -12.83
C ASP A 180 7.65 -0.67 -13.71
N GLY A 181 8.41 0.42 -13.52
CA GLY A 181 9.67 0.65 -14.20
C GLY A 181 9.51 0.99 -15.68
N ARG A 182 10.23 0.27 -16.58
CA ARG A 182 10.21 0.58 -18.01
C ARG A 182 8.91 0.18 -18.71
N ARG A 183 8.63 0.80 -19.86
CA ARG A 183 7.41 0.65 -20.67
C ARG A 183 6.92 -0.80 -20.80
N GLU A 184 7.79 -1.69 -21.29
CA GLU A 184 7.39 -3.06 -21.62
C GLU A 184 6.92 -3.83 -20.37
N VAL A 185 7.55 -3.58 -19.23
CA VAL A 185 7.19 -4.20 -17.95
C VAL A 185 5.88 -3.62 -17.43
N ASN A 186 5.75 -2.29 -17.44
CA ASN A 186 4.54 -1.63 -16.98
C ASN A 186 3.33 -2.01 -17.85
N ASP A 187 3.46 -1.97 -19.17
CA ASP A 187 2.35 -2.28 -20.08
C ASP A 187 1.92 -3.74 -20.01
N PHE A 188 2.87 -4.65 -19.78
CA PHE A 188 2.54 -6.05 -19.49
C PHE A 188 1.81 -6.23 -18.16
N ALA A 189 2.32 -5.59 -17.09
CA ALA A 189 1.82 -5.80 -15.73
C ALA A 189 0.53 -5.01 -15.45
N ARG A 190 0.40 -3.80 -16.03
CA ARG A 190 -0.67 -2.80 -15.79
C ARG A 190 -1.41 -2.39 -17.06
N PRO A 191 -2.04 -3.31 -17.79
CA PRO A 191 -2.79 -2.96 -19.00
C PRO A 191 -4.08 -2.20 -18.66
N CYS A 192 -4.50 -1.36 -19.62
CA CYS A 192 -5.86 -0.81 -19.64
C CYS A 192 -6.91 -1.93 -19.89
N PRO A 193 -8.20 -1.68 -19.60
CA PRO A 193 -9.27 -2.66 -19.83
C PRO A 193 -9.37 -3.18 -21.28
N ASN A 194 -8.96 -2.37 -22.25
CA ASN A 194 -8.93 -2.75 -23.67
C ASN A 194 -7.64 -3.45 -24.10
N GLY A 195 -6.76 -3.80 -23.16
CA GLY A 195 -5.48 -4.46 -23.39
C GLY A 195 -4.34 -3.55 -23.87
N ARG A 196 -4.57 -2.23 -24.04
CA ARG A 196 -3.50 -1.28 -24.38
C ARG A 196 -2.58 -1.06 -23.18
N GLY A 197 -1.32 -0.73 -23.47
CA GLY A 197 -0.38 -0.29 -22.45
C GLY A 197 -0.82 1.02 -21.77
N SER A 198 -0.42 1.20 -20.53
CA SER A 198 -0.73 2.37 -19.71
C SER A 198 0.45 3.33 -19.54
N PHE A 199 1.68 2.92 -19.87
CA PHE A 199 2.89 3.70 -19.61
C PHE A 199 2.82 5.11 -20.22
N ASP A 200 2.53 5.22 -21.53
CA ASP A 200 2.46 6.51 -22.24
C ASP A 200 1.27 7.40 -21.85
N LEU A 201 0.36 6.87 -21.07
CA LEU A 201 -0.78 7.64 -20.54
C LEU A 201 -0.46 8.21 -19.16
N ILE A 202 0.59 7.69 -18.48
CA ILE A 202 0.99 8.08 -17.13
C ILE A 202 2.20 9.01 -17.18
N VAL A 203 3.15 8.76 -18.11
CA VAL A 203 4.41 9.49 -18.28
C VAL A 203 4.30 10.48 -19.43
#